data_bdaec6af59224783cb23c7ed1abd8c08
#
_entry.id   bdaec6af59224783cb23c7ed1abd8c08
#
_cell.length_a   1.000
_cell.length_b   1.000
_cell.length_c   1.000
_cell.angle_alpha   90.00
_cell.angle_beta   90.00
_cell.angle_gamma   90.00
#
_symmetry.space_group_name_H-M   'P 1'
#
loop_
_entity.id
_entity.type
_entity.pdbx_description
1 polymer ?
#
loop_
_entity_poly.entity_id
_entity_poly.type
_entity_poly.pdbx_seq_one_letter_code
_entity_poly.pdbx_strand_id
1 'polypeptide(L)'
;MANAVEAVVVFAMRLGAHTIWTAIAFGVALAPACVSAEESFDTEHIFGFMIGTDVGNPGEREFQTQTTGRFGKGGTYRALQQEVEIEVVPLPNFRIEVGGTATLHDITGVPDIDDRRQFNFQGASLDLRYRLLDRGRAPFGLTVAAELHGDRIDETSGAKGRMYGTDFTLAFDRELIPNYAIAALNLIYQPEWARFEVAGVSEKSSTIGAAFGGMVRVRPNFLLGGEMRYFRQYEGIGLGEFSGQALFVGPTAYFQLSEKSRLTLSWSMQAWGRSAGSGGNLDLVNFERHQARLVFGVNF
;
A
#
# COMPACT_ATOMS: atom_id res chain seq x y z
N MET A 1 -20.07 -33.57 -0.68
CA MET A 1 -19.32 -32.30 -0.65
C MET A 1 -19.52 -31.55 -1.97
N ALA A 2 -20.74 -31.17 -2.30
CA ALA A 2 -21.04 -30.48 -3.58
C ALA A 2 -22.33 -29.63 -3.44
N ASN A 3 -22.46 -28.82 -2.39
CA ASN A 3 -23.64 -27.94 -2.21
C ASN A 3 -23.35 -26.57 -1.61
N ALA A 4 -22.09 -26.11 -1.60
CA ALA A 4 -21.75 -24.80 -1.02
C ALA A 4 -21.31 -23.75 -2.06
N VAL A 5 -21.18 -24.11 -3.34
CA VAL A 5 -20.66 -23.22 -4.39
C VAL A 5 -21.79 -22.59 -5.22
N GLU A 6 -22.97 -23.16 -5.26
CA GLU A 6 -24.10 -22.62 -6.06
C GLU A 6 -24.87 -21.45 -5.42
N ALA A 7 -24.71 -21.22 -4.12
CA ALA A 7 -25.48 -20.18 -3.42
C ALA A 7 -24.94 -18.75 -3.59
N VAL A 8 -23.72 -18.57 -4.13
CA VAL A 8 -23.08 -17.24 -4.25
C VAL A 8 -23.30 -16.58 -5.63
N VAL A 9 -23.67 -17.34 -6.65
CA VAL A 9 -23.78 -16.82 -8.04
C VAL A 9 -25.21 -16.33 -8.40
N VAL A 10 -26.24 -16.69 -7.66
CA VAL A 10 -27.64 -16.38 -8.01
C VAL A 10 -28.15 -15.06 -7.40
N PHE A 11 -27.38 -14.41 -6.50
CA PHE A 11 -27.84 -13.17 -5.82
C PHE A 11 -27.44 -11.85 -6.51
N ALA A 12 -26.75 -11.91 -7.63
CA ALA A 12 -26.23 -10.71 -8.32
C ALA A 12 -27.10 -10.17 -9.46
N MET A 13 -28.26 -10.73 -9.74
CA MET A 13 -29.11 -10.29 -10.87
C MET A 13 -30.57 -10.08 -10.49
N ARG A 14 -30.87 -9.16 -9.62
CA ARG A 14 -32.17 -8.45 -9.55
C ARG A 14 -32.16 -7.49 -8.37
N LEU A 15 -31.85 -6.19 -8.62
CA LEU A 15 -32.42 -5.09 -7.83
C LEU A 15 -32.24 -3.78 -8.59
N GLY A 16 -33.35 -3.33 -9.09
CA GLY A 16 -33.56 -1.99 -9.65
C GLY A 16 -33.47 -0.90 -8.56
N ALA A 17 -33.27 0.31 -9.04
CA ALA A 17 -33.13 1.52 -8.27
C ALA A 17 -34.13 1.66 -7.12
N HIS A 18 -33.60 1.78 -5.90
CA HIS A 18 -34.15 2.63 -4.82
C HIS A 18 -33.12 2.69 -3.68
N THR A 19 -32.89 3.92 -3.25
CA THR A 19 -32.02 4.38 -2.17
C THR A 19 -32.25 3.61 -0.87
N ILE A 20 -31.27 2.82 -0.39
CA ILE A 20 -31.26 2.34 0.99
C ILE A 20 -29.82 2.35 1.49
N TRP A 21 -29.54 3.20 2.45
CA TRP A 21 -28.38 3.15 3.33
C TRP A 21 -28.51 1.92 4.22
N THR A 22 -27.77 0.85 3.94
CA THR A 22 -27.66 -0.29 4.86
C THR A 22 -26.22 -0.36 5.32
N ALA A 23 -26.02 -0.08 6.60
CA ALA A 23 -24.78 -0.33 7.31
C ALA A 23 -24.50 -1.84 7.29
N ILE A 24 -23.42 -2.27 6.65
CA ILE A 24 -22.93 -3.66 6.71
C ILE A 24 -22.21 -3.81 8.05
N ALA A 25 -22.91 -4.34 9.05
CA ALA A 25 -22.30 -4.81 10.28
C ALA A 25 -21.66 -6.18 10.00
N PHE A 26 -20.34 -6.23 9.85
CA PHE A 26 -19.58 -7.48 9.81
C PHE A 26 -19.48 -8.03 11.25
N GLY A 27 -20.40 -8.93 11.61
CA GLY A 27 -20.29 -9.72 12.83
C GLY A 27 -19.22 -10.79 12.67
N VAL A 28 -18.02 -10.55 13.20
CA VAL A 28 -16.96 -11.57 13.27
C VAL A 28 -17.29 -12.51 14.44
N ALA A 29 -17.78 -13.69 14.15
CA ALA A 29 -17.96 -14.75 15.16
C ALA A 29 -16.59 -15.27 15.61
N LEU A 30 -16.22 -14.99 16.86
CA LEU A 30 -15.04 -15.53 17.53
C LEU A 30 -15.31 -16.99 17.94
N ALA A 31 -14.89 -17.96 17.14
CA ALA A 31 -14.75 -19.34 17.56
C ALA A 31 -13.31 -19.59 18.04
N PRO A 32 -13.06 -20.21 19.20
CA PRO A 32 -11.72 -20.57 19.63
C PRO A 32 -11.20 -21.71 18.75
N ALA A 33 -10.18 -21.45 17.94
CA ALA A 33 -9.46 -22.45 17.19
C ALA A 33 -8.36 -23.06 18.08
N CYS A 34 -8.36 -24.38 18.24
CA CYS A 34 -7.23 -25.12 18.81
C CYS A 34 -6.03 -24.98 17.85
N VAL A 35 -4.97 -24.42 18.34
CA VAL A 35 -3.72 -24.19 17.59
C VAL A 35 -2.96 -25.51 17.48
N SER A 36 -2.94 -26.09 16.29
CA SER A 36 -1.89 -26.99 15.82
C SER A 36 -0.76 -26.12 15.29
N ALA A 37 0.49 -26.40 15.67
CA ALA A 37 1.64 -25.66 15.16
C ALA A 37 1.95 -26.10 13.72
N GLU A 38 1.16 -25.62 12.77
CA GLU A 38 1.46 -25.64 11.33
C GLU A 38 2.01 -24.27 10.94
N GLU A 39 2.93 -24.21 9.98
CA GLU A 39 3.56 -22.98 9.50
C GLU A 39 2.50 -21.93 9.16
N SER A 40 2.37 -20.92 10.02
CA SER A 40 1.49 -19.78 9.77
C SER A 40 1.98 -18.99 8.55
N PHE A 41 1.11 -18.20 7.93
CA PHE A 41 1.55 -17.23 6.91
C PHE A 41 2.62 -16.31 7.49
N ASP A 42 3.67 -16.09 6.72
CA ASP A 42 4.51 -14.91 6.86
C ASP A 42 3.88 -13.80 6.02
N THR A 43 3.44 -12.72 6.66
CA THR A 43 2.78 -11.60 6.00
C THR A 43 3.68 -10.42 5.72
N GLU A 44 4.95 -10.52 6.05
CA GLU A 44 5.90 -9.42 5.96
C GLU A 44 5.92 -8.78 4.57
N HIS A 45 5.84 -9.61 3.51
CA HIS A 45 6.07 -9.15 2.14
C HIS A 45 5.06 -9.66 1.09
N ILE A 46 3.96 -10.27 1.51
CA ILE A 46 3.01 -10.90 0.58
C ILE A 46 2.09 -9.91 -0.14
N PHE A 47 1.96 -8.69 0.38
CA PHE A 47 1.18 -7.62 -0.23
C PHE A 47 2.09 -6.70 -1.06
N GLY A 48 1.53 -6.05 -2.08
CA GLY A 48 2.29 -5.16 -2.94
C GLY A 48 2.23 -3.70 -2.52
N PHE A 49 1.08 -3.25 -2.06
CA PHE A 49 0.84 -1.86 -1.67
C PHE A 49 0.39 -1.70 -0.21
N MET A 50 0.37 -2.78 0.53
CA MET A 50 0.03 -2.84 1.95
C MET A 50 1.16 -3.51 2.72
N ILE A 51 1.17 -3.36 4.03
CA ILE A 51 2.04 -4.12 4.92
C ILE A 51 1.24 -5.16 5.70
N GLY A 52 1.86 -6.31 5.96
CA GLY A 52 1.36 -7.29 6.93
C GLY A 52 1.79 -6.94 8.35
N THR A 53 1.51 -7.83 9.30
CA THR A 53 1.88 -7.60 10.70
C THR A 53 3.17 -8.28 11.12
N ASP A 54 3.76 -9.15 10.30
CA ASP A 54 5.05 -9.75 10.58
C ASP A 54 6.19 -8.76 10.36
N VAL A 55 7.23 -8.93 11.14
CA VAL A 55 8.40 -8.04 11.16
C VAL A 55 9.72 -8.84 11.14
N GLY A 56 9.66 -10.11 10.75
CA GLY A 56 10.81 -11.03 10.72
C GLY A 56 11.28 -11.49 12.10
N ASN A 57 12.35 -12.26 12.12
CA ASN A 57 12.95 -12.82 13.34
C ASN A 57 14.24 -12.07 13.72
N PRO A 58 14.56 -11.96 15.02
CA PRO A 58 15.77 -11.29 15.47
C PRO A 58 17.02 -11.84 14.79
N GLY A 59 17.83 -10.93 14.22
CA GLY A 59 19.04 -11.25 13.47
C GLY A 59 18.85 -11.38 11.96
N GLU A 60 17.62 -11.41 11.47
CA GLU A 60 17.34 -11.38 10.03
C GLU A 60 17.81 -10.07 9.41
N ARG A 61 18.29 -10.20 8.18
CA ARG A 61 18.73 -9.09 7.33
C ARG A 61 18.25 -9.37 5.92
N GLU A 62 17.70 -8.34 5.30
CA GLU A 62 17.22 -8.43 3.95
C GLU A 62 17.71 -7.25 3.12
N PHE A 63 17.99 -7.53 1.86
CA PHE A 63 18.11 -6.55 0.79
C PHE A 63 16.84 -6.59 -0.02
N GLN A 64 16.16 -5.44 -0.15
CA GLN A 64 14.97 -5.29 -0.94
C GLN A 64 15.16 -4.28 -2.06
N THR A 65 14.55 -4.52 -3.19
CA THR A 65 14.41 -3.54 -4.26
C THR A 65 12.97 -3.48 -4.70
N GLN A 66 12.44 -2.27 -4.80
CA GLN A 66 11.05 -2.00 -5.18
C GLN A 66 10.99 -1.08 -6.38
N THR A 67 10.30 -1.50 -7.43
CA THR A 67 10.00 -0.67 -8.60
C THR A 67 8.52 -0.35 -8.61
N THR A 68 8.17 0.93 -8.54
CA THR A 68 6.77 1.40 -8.63
C THR A 68 6.61 2.27 -9.86
N GLY A 69 5.72 1.86 -10.76
CA GLY A 69 5.30 2.64 -11.92
C GLY A 69 3.93 3.28 -11.68
N ARG A 70 3.80 4.58 -12.00
CA ARG A 70 2.56 5.35 -11.94
C ARG A 70 2.24 5.89 -13.32
N PHE A 71 1.00 5.72 -13.78
CA PHE A 71 0.60 5.99 -15.16
C PHE A 71 -0.79 6.60 -15.24
N GLY A 72 -0.95 7.55 -16.20
CA GLY A 72 -2.26 8.05 -16.62
C GLY A 72 -2.81 9.14 -15.71
N LYS A 73 -2.43 10.36 -16.02
CA LYS A 73 -3.11 11.62 -15.68
C LYS A 73 -3.67 12.24 -16.97
N GLY A 74 -4.27 13.41 -16.92
CA GLY A 74 -4.73 14.13 -18.11
C GLY A 74 -3.56 14.60 -18.98
N GLY A 75 -3.11 13.79 -19.93
CA GLY A 75 -1.91 14.00 -20.74
C GLY A 75 -1.02 12.76 -20.74
N THR A 76 0.24 12.90 -21.18
CA THR A 76 1.24 11.82 -21.03
C THR A 76 1.84 11.91 -19.64
N TYR A 77 1.59 10.91 -18.81
CA TYR A 77 2.14 10.83 -17.47
C TYR A 77 2.70 9.43 -17.19
N ARG A 78 3.98 9.37 -16.91
CA ARG A 78 4.72 8.18 -16.49
C ARG A 78 5.74 8.60 -15.43
N ALA A 79 5.58 8.07 -14.23
CA ALA A 79 6.58 8.17 -13.19
C ALA A 79 7.02 6.75 -12.81
N LEU A 80 8.32 6.50 -12.83
CA LEU A 80 8.92 5.25 -12.39
C LEU A 80 9.83 5.53 -11.21
N GLN A 81 9.55 4.90 -10.10
CA GLN A 81 10.29 5.01 -8.85
C GLN A 81 11.02 3.69 -8.60
N GLN A 82 12.30 3.79 -8.32
CA GLN A 82 13.14 2.66 -7.93
C GLN A 82 13.68 2.92 -6.54
N GLU A 83 13.32 2.08 -5.60
CA GLU A 83 13.77 2.10 -4.22
C GLU A 83 14.67 0.90 -3.94
N VAL A 84 15.69 1.12 -3.13
CA VAL A 84 16.61 0.09 -2.65
C VAL A 84 16.70 0.24 -1.14
N GLU A 85 16.48 -0.87 -0.43
CA GLU A 85 16.36 -0.89 1.02
C GLU A 85 17.22 -1.98 1.64
N ILE A 86 17.70 -1.70 2.83
CA ILE A 86 18.30 -2.68 3.73
C ILE A 86 17.44 -2.75 4.98
N GLU A 87 16.98 -3.94 5.26
CA GLU A 87 16.17 -4.27 6.42
C GLU A 87 17.00 -5.03 7.44
N VAL A 88 16.76 -4.75 8.71
CA VAL A 88 17.34 -5.48 9.85
C VAL A 88 16.30 -5.66 10.95
N VAL A 89 16.33 -6.80 11.62
CA VAL A 89 15.51 -7.11 12.79
C VAL A 89 16.41 -7.19 14.02
N PRO A 90 16.71 -6.07 14.70
CA PRO A 90 17.68 -6.06 15.82
C PRO A 90 17.13 -6.66 17.10
N LEU A 91 15.81 -6.64 17.30
CA LEU A 91 15.14 -7.09 18.52
C LEU A 91 13.83 -7.83 18.18
N PRO A 92 13.33 -8.69 19.07
CA PRO A 92 12.01 -9.31 18.87
C PRO A 92 10.93 -8.25 18.63
N ASN A 93 10.10 -8.49 17.62
CA ASN A 93 8.99 -7.63 17.22
C ASN A 93 9.37 -6.23 16.70
N PHE A 94 10.64 -5.95 16.44
CA PHE A 94 11.08 -4.65 15.98
C PHE A 94 11.95 -4.75 14.73
N ARG A 95 11.57 -4.04 13.68
CA ARG A 95 12.23 -3.97 12.39
C ARG A 95 12.61 -2.54 12.04
N ILE A 96 13.75 -2.39 11.39
CA ILE A 96 14.28 -1.13 10.86
C ILE A 96 14.60 -1.36 9.39
N GLU A 97 14.12 -0.48 8.51
CA GLU A 97 14.53 -0.40 7.11
C GLU A 97 15.14 0.97 6.83
N VAL A 98 16.19 0.99 6.02
CA VAL A 98 16.79 2.22 5.50
C VAL A 98 16.80 2.13 3.99
N GLY A 99 16.18 3.11 3.35
CA GLY A 99 15.97 3.14 1.91
C GLY A 99 16.58 4.36 1.22
N GLY A 100 16.78 4.20 -0.08
CA GLY A 100 17.13 5.29 -1.00
C GLY A 100 16.39 5.14 -2.30
N THR A 101 15.83 6.25 -2.80
CA THR A 101 14.91 6.26 -3.93
C THR A 101 15.43 7.11 -5.07
N ALA A 102 15.28 6.60 -6.30
CA ALA A 102 15.50 7.33 -7.55
C ALA A 102 14.21 7.31 -8.38
N THR A 103 13.96 8.40 -9.11
CA THR A 103 12.77 8.53 -9.97
C THR A 103 13.11 8.92 -11.39
N LEU A 104 12.30 8.39 -12.31
CA LEU A 104 12.24 8.82 -13.71
C LEU A 104 10.84 9.39 -13.96
N HIS A 105 10.79 10.62 -14.46
CA HIS A 105 9.55 11.27 -14.89
C HIS A 105 9.56 11.49 -16.41
N ASP A 106 8.44 11.16 -17.06
CA ASP A 106 8.14 11.48 -18.46
C ASP A 106 6.71 12.06 -18.50
N ILE A 107 6.64 13.39 -18.45
CA ILE A 107 5.40 14.15 -18.25
C ILE A 107 5.28 15.15 -19.39
N THR A 108 4.14 15.14 -20.11
CA THR A 108 3.86 16.09 -21.19
C THR A 108 2.36 16.38 -21.26
N GLY A 109 2.01 17.68 -21.24
CA GLY A 109 0.65 18.15 -21.37
C GLY A 109 -0.28 17.73 -20.25
N VAL A 110 0.23 17.50 -19.04
CA VAL A 110 -0.58 17.24 -17.86
C VAL A 110 -0.99 18.56 -17.22
N PRO A 111 -2.26 18.83 -16.98
CA PRO A 111 -2.70 20.08 -16.34
C PRO A 111 -2.00 20.29 -15.00
N ASP A 112 -1.60 21.54 -14.75
CA ASP A 112 -0.96 22.01 -13.52
C ASP A 112 0.39 21.35 -13.17
N ILE A 113 0.97 20.59 -14.11
CA ILE A 113 2.31 19.99 -13.98
C ILE A 113 3.15 20.39 -15.20
N ASP A 114 4.35 20.91 -14.96
CA ASP A 114 5.31 21.26 -16.02
C ASP A 114 5.73 20.01 -16.83
N ASP A 115 5.89 20.19 -18.15
CA ASP A 115 6.47 19.16 -19.01
C ASP A 115 7.88 18.84 -18.56
N ARG A 116 8.17 17.52 -18.41
CA ARG A 116 9.41 17.10 -17.79
C ARG A 116 9.85 15.71 -18.23
N ARG A 117 11.12 15.58 -18.59
CA ARG A 117 11.73 14.28 -18.81
C ARG A 117 13.06 14.25 -18.09
N GLN A 118 13.13 13.51 -16.99
CA GLN A 118 14.29 13.52 -16.11
C GLN A 118 14.42 12.22 -15.30
N PHE A 119 15.66 11.92 -14.93
CA PHE A 119 16.00 10.91 -13.95
C PHE A 119 16.77 11.58 -12.81
N ASN A 120 16.35 11.35 -11.56
CA ASN A 120 16.96 11.96 -10.39
C ASN A 120 17.01 10.99 -9.20
N PHE A 121 17.97 11.19 -8.32
CA PHE A 121 17.87 10.68 -6.96
C PHE A 121 16.79 11.52 -6.24
N GLN A 122 15.77 10.82 -5.74
CA GLN A 122 14.62 11.46 -5.10
C GLN A 122 14.92 11.78 -3.65
N GLY A 123 15.26 10.78 -2.84
CA GLY A 123 15.41 10.94 -1.41
C GLY A 123 15.81 9.67 -0.68
N ALA A 124 15.65 9.71 0.63
CA ALA A 124 15.94 8.59 1.53
C ALA A 124 14.83 8.41 2.56
N SER A 125 14.67 7.19 3.03
CA SER A 125 13.65 6.76 3.99
C SER A 125 14.25 6.01 5.17
N LEU A 126 13.52 6.03 6.30
CA LEU A 126 13.74 5.23 7.48
C LEU A 126 12.38 4.69 7.95
N ASP A 127 12.14 3.41 7.76
CA ASP A 127 10.93 2.72 8.26
C ASP A 127 11.23 2.01 9.58
N LEU A 128 10.36 2.21 10.54
CA LEU A 128 10.39 1.60 11.87
C LEU A 128 9.08 0.87 12.08
N ARG A 129 9.14 -0.45 12.33
CA ARG A 129 7.95 -1.28 12.58
C ARG A 129 8.05 -1.98 13.92
N TYR A 130 6.95 -1.96 14.65
CA TYR A 130 6.84 -2.67 15.91
C TYR A 130 5.55 -3.50 15.97
N ARG A 131 5.71 -4.83 16.08
CA ARG A 131 4.58 -5.76 16.23
C ARG A 131 4.09 -5.76 17.69
N LEU A 132 2.89 -5.25 17.87
CA LEU A 132 2.22 -5.19 19.18
C LEU A 132 1.53 -6.50 19.54
N LEU A 133 0.89 -7.16 18.58
CA LEU A 133 0.20 -8.44 18.76
C LEU A 133 0.64 -9.43 17.68
N ASP A 134 0.99 -10.62 18.11
CA ASP A 134 1.30 -11.76 17.25
C ASP A 134 0.01 -12.55 17.00
N ARG A 135 -0.40 -12.71 15.73
CA ARG A 135 -1.62 -13.47 15.37
C ARG A 135 -1.59 -14.95 15.75
N GLY A 136 -0.40 -15.52 15.95
CA GLY A 136 -0.26 -16.88 16.47
C GLY A 136 -0.63 -17.02 17.95
N ARG A 137 -0.70 -15.89 18.69
CA ARG A 137 -1.01 -15.84 20.13
C ARG A 137 -2.22 -14.99 20.47
N ALA A 138 -2.69 -14.18 19.52
CA ALA A 138 -3.83 -13.28 19.66
C ALA A 138 -4.85 -13.54 18.54
N PRO A 139 -6.09 -13.06 18.65
CA PRO A 139 -7.11 -13.24 17.61
C PRO A 139 -6.77 -12.63 16.25
N PHE A 140 -5.82 -11.70 16.22
CA PHE A 140 -5.31 -11.01 15.02
C PHE A 140 -3.90 -10.50 15.30
N GLY A 141 -3.13 -10.26 14.24
CA GLY A 141 -1.87 -9.54 14.30
C GLY A 141 -2.11 -8.03 14.35
N LEU A 142 -1.21 -7.29 15.02
CA LEU A 142 -1.21 -5.83 15.05
C LEU A 142 0.21 -5.31 15.04
N THR A 143 0.51 -4.45 14.06
CA THR A 143 1.81 -3.78 13.91
C THR A 143 1.58 -2.29 13.73
N VAL A 144 2.42 -1.49 14.36
CA VAL A 144 2.53 -0.05 14.11
C VAL A 144 3.79 0.20 13.28
N ALA A 145 3.69 1.05 12.28
CA ALA A 145 4.80 1.45 11.43
C ALA A 145 4.87 2.97 11.31
N ALA A 146 6.08 3.49 11.17
CA ALA A 146 6.36 4.88 10.87
C ALA A 146 7.54 4.95 9.90
N GLU A 147 7.29 5.34 8.66
CA GLU A 147 8.30 5.59 7.65
C GLU A 147 8.53 7.10 7.55
N LEU A 148 9.72 7.54 7.94
CA LEU A 148 10.17 8.92 7.78
C LEU A 148 10.90 9.05 6.44
N HIS A 149 10.57 10.04 5.65
CA HIS A 149 11.25 10.28 4.38
C HIS A 149 11.65 11.75 4.21
N GLY A 150 12.74 11.94 3.45
CA GLY A 150 13.23 13.25 3.07
C GLY A 150 13.61 13.27 1.61
N ASP A 151 12.90 14.10 0.81
CA ASP A 151 12.98 14.10 -0.63
C ASP A 151 13.43 15.45 -1.20
N ARG A 152 14.04 15.40 -2.37
CA ARG A 152 14.49 16.57 -3.17
C ARG A 152 13.70 16.73 -4.45
N ILE A 153 13.00 15.68 -4.83
CA ILE A 153 12.18 15.61 -6.04
C ILE A 153 10.80 15.18 -5.64
N ASP A 154 9.81 15.97 -6.02
CA ASP A 154 8.40 15.61 -5.79
C ASP A 154 8.03 14.38 -6.60
N GLU A 155 7.41 13.42 -5.94
CA GLU A 155 7.09 12.12 -6.49
C GLU A 155 6.13 12.22 -7.69
N THR A 156 5.19 13.14 -7.65
CA THR A 156 4.14 13.30 -8.65
C THR A 156 4.57 14.17 -9.81
N SER A 157 5.09 15.34 -9.53
CA SER A 157 5.41 16.34 -10.57
C SER A 157 6.85 16.29 -11.04
N GLY A 158 7.74 15.63 -10.29
CA GLY A 158 9.17 15.69 -10.52
C GLY A 158 9.78 17.07 -10.23
N ALA A 159 9.06 17.98 -9.60
CA ALA A 159 9.56 19.30 -9.24
C ALA A 159 10.65 19.20 -8.17
N LYS A 160 11.64 20.10 -8.27
CA LYS A 160 12.70 20.19 -7.25
C LYS A 160 12.22 20.96 -6.03
N GLY A 161 12.56 20.44 -4.86
CA GLY A 161 12.19 21.03 -3.60
C GLY A 161 12.91 20.41 -2.42
N ARG A 162 12.37 20.62 -1.25
CA ARG A 162 12.68 19.89 -0.02
C ARG A 162 11.37 19.45 0.58
N MET A 163 11.14 18.14 0.62
CA MET A 163 9.96 17.52 1.20
C MET A 163 10.38 16.67 2.39
N TYR A 164 9.55 16.66 3.42
CA TYR A 164 9.70 15.83 4.60
C TYR A 164 8.33 15.31 4.99
N GLY A 165 8.22 14.04 5.15
CA GLY A 165 6.98 13.40 5.53
C GLY A 165 7.19 12.21 6.46
N THR A 166 6.07 11.68 6.91
CA THR A 166 6.04 10.45 7.70
C THR A 166 4.78 9.67 7.34
N ASP A 167 4.95 8.41 6.99
CA ASP A 167 3.84 7.50 6.74
C ASP A 167 3.56 6.67 7.98
N PHE A 168 2.51 7.02 8.73
CA PHE A 168 2.05 6.23 9.87
C PHE A 168 1.08 5.16 9.38
N THR A 169 1.34 3.91 9.77
CA THR A 169 0.46 2.79 9.45
C THR A 169 0.14 1.96 10.70
N LEU A 170 -1.16 1.66 10.89
CA LEU A 170 -1.63 0.60 11.76
C LEU A 170 -2.03 -0.58 10.88
N ALA A 171 -1.29 -1.67 10.98
CA ALA A 171 -1.54 -2.88 10.23
C ALA A 171 -2.19 -3.94 11.11
N PHE A 172 -3.26 -4.55 10.58
CA PHE A 172 -3.95 -5.69 11.16
C PHE A 172 -3.95 -6.81 10.16
N ASP A 173 -3.78 -8.05 10.61
CA ASP A 173 -4.04 -9.21 9.77
C ASP A 173 -4.62 -10.39 10.57
N ARG A 174 -5.25 -11.30 9.83
CA ARG A 174 -5.79 -12.52 10.40
C ARG A 174 -5.87 -13.60 9.33
N GLU A 175 -5.45 -14.81 9.68
CA GLU A 175 -5.77 -15.99 8.88
C GLU A 175 -7.28 -16.27 8.99
N LEU A 176 -7.95 -16.25 7.84
CA LEU A 176 -9.37 -16.61 7.72
C LEU A 176 -9.55 -18.12 7.65
N ILE A 177 -8.62 -18.77 6.98
CA ILE A 177 -8.50 -20.23 6.89
C ILE A 177 -7.02 -20.54 7.15
N PRO A 178 -6.71 -21.32 8.21
CA PRO A 178 -5.33 -21.62 8.58
C PRO A 178 -4.51 -22.10 7.37
N ASN A 179 -3.32 -21.53 7.18
CA ASN A 179 -2.36 -21.84 6.11
C ASN A 179 -2.89 -21.70 4.66
N TYR A 180 -4.13 -21.25 4.46
CA TYR A 180 -4.73 -21.15 3.14
C TYR A 180 -5.16 -19.74 2.75
N ALA A 181 -5.79 -18.98 3.63
CA ALA A 181 -6.30 -17.65 3.31
C ALA A 181 -6.06 -16.67 4.45
N ILE A 182 -5.55 -15.50 4.12
CA ILE A 182 -5.31 -14.42 5.06
C ILE A 182 -5.92 -13.11 4.54
N ALA A 183 -6.40 -12.28 5.46
CA ALA A 183 -6.83 -10.93 5.18
C ALA A 183 -6.06 -9.93 6.03
N ALA A 184 -5.84 -8.74 5.49
CA ALA A 184 -5.16 -7.63 6.15
C ALA A 184 -5.92 -6.31 5.97
N LEU A 185 -5.75 -5.42 6.94
CA LEU A 185 -6.27 -4.05 6.93
C LEU A 185 -5.15 -3.10 7.39
N ASN A 186 -4.89 -2.06 6.61
CA ASN A 186 -4.04 -0.95 7.04
C ASN A 186 -4.86 0.32 7.20
N LEU A 187 -4.61 1.06 8.27
CA LEU A 187 -5.08 2.43 8.47
C LEU A 187 -3.87 3.34 8.36
N ILE A 188 -3.96 4.37 7.53
CA ILE A 188 -2.81 5.15 7.06
C ILE A 188 -3.05 6.63 7.34
N TYR A 189 -2.00 7.33 7.79
CA TYR A 189 -1.95 8.78 7.90
C TYR A 189 -0.58 9.29 7.46
N GLN A 190 -0.55 10.18 6.46
CA GLN A 190 0.66 10.67 5.78
C GLN A 190 0.69 12.20 5.80
N PRO A 191 1.26 12.85 6.82
CA PRO A 191 1.53 14.28 6.82
C PRO A 191 2.82 14.59 6.05
N GLU A 192 2.80 15.63 5.24
CA GLU A 192 3.94 16.09 4.45
C GLU A 192 4.11 17.61 4.51
N TRP A 193 5.37 18.05 4.46
CA TRP A 193 5.82 19.44 4.21
C TRP A 193 6.65 19.48 2.94
N ALA A 194 6.28 20.35 2.02
CA ALA A 194 7.03 20.60 0.81
C ALA A 194 7.44 22.08 0.72
N ARG A 195 8.64 22.34 0.19
CA ARG A 195 9.09 23.66 -0.19
C ARG A 195 9.75 23.59 -1.57
N PHE A 196 9.05 24.07 -2.58
CA PHE A 196 9.50 24.02 -3.96
C PHE A 196 10.51 25.14 -4.27
N GLU A 197 11.56 24.82 -5.06
CA GLU A 197 12.63 25.76 -5.38
C GLU A 197 12.16 26.90 -6.30
N VAL A 198 11.37 26.59 -7.32
CA VAL A 198 10.95 27.54 -8.35
C VAL A 198 9.92 28.53 -7.82
N ALA A 199 8.99 28.11 -7.04
CA ALA A 199 7.92 28.97 -6.51
C ALA A 199 8.29 29.63 -5.17
N GLY A 200 9.27 29.08 -4.45
CA GLY A 200 9.58 29.49 -3.07
C GLY A 200 8.42 29.28 -2.10
N VAL A 201 7.36 28.60 -2.54
CA VAL A 201 6.13 28.33 -1.80
C VAL A 201 6.36 27.14 -0.89
N SER A 202 5.86 27.24 0.34
CA SER A 202 5.81 26.12 1.27
C SER A 202 4.39 25.60 1.32
N GLU A 203 4.25 24.32 1.09
CA GLU A 203 2.98 23.60 1.11
C GLU A 203 2.98 22.59 2.25
N LYS A 204 1.81 22.30 2.76
CA LYS A 204 1.57 21.24 3.74
C LYS A 204 0.38 20.45 3.26
N SER A 205 0.50 19.16 3.28
CA SER A 205 -0.58 18.25 2.90
C SER A 205 -0.70 17.11 3.90
N SER A 206 -1.81 16.45 3.87
CA SER A 206 -1.98 15.20 4.59
C SER A 206 -2.93 14.26 3.85
N THR A 207 -2.61 12.97 3.90
CA THR A 207 -3.46 11.93 3.35
C THR A 207 -3.88 10.98 4.46
N ILE A 208 -5.18 10.67 4.53
CA ILE A 208 -5.66 9.53 5.30
C ILE A 208 -6.06 8.42 4.35
N GLY A 209 -5.83 7.18 4.76
CA GLY A 209 -6.15 6.03 3.95
C GLY A 209 -6.61 4.83 4.75
N ALA A 210 -7.33 3.95 4.06
CA ALA A 210 -7.59 2.60 4.51
C ALA A 210 -7.34 1.65 3.35
N ALA A 211 -6.60 0.57 3.62
CA ALA A 211 -6.33 -0.46 2.64
C ALA A 211 -6.79 -1.82 3.18
N PHE A 212 -7.45 -2.59 2.35
CA PHE A 212 -7.88 -3.95 2.66
C PHE A 212 -7.34 -4.89 1.58
N GLY A 213 -6.74 -6.00 2.00
CA GLY A 213 -6.19 -7.00 1.10
C GLY A 213 -6.48 -8.41 1.59
N GLY A 214 -6.43 -9.35 0.66
CA GLY A 214 -6.52 -10.77 0.97
C GLY A 214 -5.66 -11.58 0.03
N MET A 215 -5.03 -12.63 0.57
CA MET A 215 -4.19 -13.56 -0.17
C MET A 215 -4.63 -14.99 0.08
N VAL A 216 -4.58 -15.82 -0.95
CA VAL A 216 -4.83 -17.26 -0.86
C VAL A 216 -3.62 -18.03 -1.37
N ARG A 217 -3.29 -19.13 -0.71
CA ARG A 217 -2.19 -20.03 -1.09
C ARG A 217 -2.65 -20.95 -2.21
N VAL A 218 -2.23 -20.66 -3.43
CA VAL A 218 -2.55 -21.47 -4.61
C VAL A 218 -1.61 -22.68 -4.71
N ARG A 219 -0.34 -22.47 -4.32
CA ARG A 219 0.71 -23.51 -4.19
C ARG A 219 1.59 -23.16 -2.98
N PRO A 220 2.42 -24.09 -2.48
CA PRO A 220 3.28 -23.83 -1.33
C PRO A 220 4.12 -22.55 -1.45
N ASN A 221 4.61 -22.25 -2.65
CA ASN A 221 5.46 -21.11 -2.93
C ASN A 221 4.78 -20.01 -3.78
N PHE A 222 3.44 -20.05 -3.90
CA PHE A 222 2.69 -19.07 -4.71
C PHE A 222 1.39 -18.67 -4.02
N LEU A 223 1.26 -17.37 -3.74
CA LEU A 223 0.03 -16.75 -3.25
C LEU A 223 -0.54 -15.83 -4.33
N LEU A 224 -1.86 -15.79 -4.40
CA LEU A 224 -2.60 -14.89 -5.28
C LEU A 224 -3.69 -14.20 -4.48
N GLY A 225 -3.90 -12.93 -4.74
CA GLY A 225 -4.90 -12.15 -4.05
C GLY A 225 -5.19 -10.82 -4.70
N GLY A 226 -5.62 -9.88 -3.89
CA GLY A 226 -5.89 -8.53 -4.35
C GLY A 226 -5.96 -7.53 -3.20
N GLU A 227 -5.83 -6.27 -3.57
CA GLU A 227 -5.81 -5.15 -2.66
C GLU A 227 -6.81 -4.08 -3.11
N MET A 228 -7.46 -3.47 -2.16
CA MET A 228 -8.34 -2.31 -2.33
C MET A 228 -7.84 -1.22 -1.38
N ARG A 229 -7.54 -0.02 -1.91
CA ARG A 229 -7.00 1.09 -1.13
C ARG A 229 -7.82 2.35 -1.39
N TYR A 230 -8.31 2.96 -0.34
CA TYR A 230 -9.00 4.24 -0.38
C TYR A 230 -8.13 5.30 0.27
N PHE A 231 -7.91 6.41 -0.43
CA PHE A 231 -7.17 7.57 0.04
C PHE A 231 -8.00 8.83 -0.04
N ARG A 232 -7.78 9.71 0.93
CA ARG A 232 -8.36 11.04 0.95
C ARG A 232 -7.30 12.05 1.36
N GLN A 233 -7.07 13.02 0.46
CA GLN A 233 -6.05 14.04 0.59
C GLN A 233 -6.64 15.37 1.02
N TYR A 234 -5.86 16.10 1.81
CA TYR A 234 -6.23 17.39 2.37
C TYR A 234 -5.06 18.37 2.30
N GLU A 235 -5.38 19.67 2.26
CA GLU A 235 -4.42 20.71 2.54
C GLU A 235 -4.14 20.79 4.04
N GLY A 236 -2.88 21.05 4.39
CA GLY A 236 -2.41 21.10 5.76
C GLY A 236 -2.28 19.72 6.42
N ILE A 237 -1.44 19.65 7.44
CA ILE A 237 -1.19 18.41 8.18
C ILE A 237 -2.33 18.01 9.13
N GLY A 238 -3.24 18.91 9.45
CA GLY A 238 -4.36 18.72 10.37
C GLY A 238 -5.67 18.35 9.67
N LEU A 239 -5.63 17.74 8.47
CA LEU A 239 -6.82 17.39 7.69
C LEU A 239 -7.71 18.64 7.43
N GLY A 240 -7.12 19.66 6.84
CA GLY A 240 -7.78 20.94 6.55
C GLY A 240 -8.76 20.86 5.38
N GLU A 241 -8.57 21.66 4.33
CA GLU A 241 -9.46 21.65 3.18
C GLU A 241 -9.27 20.37 2.35
N PHE A 242 -10.39 19.81 1.89
CA PHE A 242 -10.40 18.62 1.06
C PHE A 242 -9.81 18.90 -0.32
N SER A 243 -8.78 18.14 -0.73
CA SER A 243 -8.13 18.24 -2.04
C SER A 243 -8.62 17.17 -3.02
N GLY A 244 -8.73 15.92 -2.57
CA GLY A 244 -9.14 14.83 -3.44
C GLY A 244 -9.25 13.48 -2.75
N GLN A 245 -9.77 12.51 -3.48
CA GLN A 245 -9.90 11.15 -2.99
C GLN A 245 -9.89 10.13 -4.14
N ALA A 246 -9.37 8.93 -3.87
CA ALA A 246 -9.31 7.86 -4.84
C ALA A 246 -9.50 6.48 -4.20
N LEU A 247 -10.16 5.59 -4.92
CA LEU A 247 -10.26 4.17 -4.62
C LEU A 247 -9.50 3.40 -5.68
N PHE A 248 -8.45 2.71 -5.26
CA PHE A 248 -7.67 1.80 -6.08
C PHE A 248 -8.04 0.35 -5.79
N VAL A 249 -8.08 -0.47 -6.84
CA VAL A 249 -8.30 -1.92 -6.72
C VAL A 249 -7.41 -2.66 -7.71
N GLY A 250 -6.93 -3.83 -7.31
CA GLY A 250 -6.15 -4.65 -8.23
C GLY A 250 -5.59 -5.92 -7.63
N PRO A 251 -5.05 -6.81 -8.48
CA PRO A 251 -4.47 -8.08 -8.07
C PRO A 251 -3.06 -7.93 -7.52
N THR A 252 -2.70 -8.88 -6.66
CA THR A 252 -1.35 -9.09 -6.13
C THR A 252 -1.00 -10.57 -6.23
N ALA A 253 0.22 -10.85 -6.65
CA ALA A 253 0.80 -12.19 -6.73
C ALA A 253 2.16 -12.20 -6.00
N TYR A 254 2.35 -13.17 -5.13
CA TYR A 254 3.58 -13.40 -4.39
C TYR A 254 4.19 -14.75 -4.75
N PHE A 255 5.49 -14.77 -4.96
CA PHE A 255 6.27 -15.94 -5.29
C PHE A 255 7.45 -16.08 -4.32
N GLN A 256 7.50 -17.18 -3.59
CA GLN A 256 8.72 -17.61 -2.91
C GLN A 256 9.61 -18.30 -3.92
N LEU A 257 10.68 -17.61 -4.35
CA LEU A 257 11.59 -18.11 -5.40
C LEU A 257 12.61 -19.11 -4.84
N SER A 258 13.02 -18.91 -3.60
CA SER A 258 13.89 -19.81 -2.82
C SER A 258 13.61 -19.61 -1.33
N GLU A 259 14.32 -20.34 -0.46
CA GLU A 259 14.24 -20.13 1.00
C GLU A 259 14.62 -18.70 1.42
N LYS A 260 15.40 -18.00 0.59
CA LYS A 260 15.93 -16.67 0.90
C LYS A 260 15.43 -15.56 -0.02
N SER A 261 14.75 -15.87 -1.12
CA SER A 261 14.37 -14.87 -2.11
C SER A 261 12.90 -14.93 -2.48
N ARG A 262 12.33 -13.76 -2.71
CA ARG A 262 10.91 -13.58 -2.99
C ARG A 262 10.68 -12.52 -4.06
N LEU A 263 9.52 -12.61 -4.68
CA LEU A 263 9.03 -11.65 -5.67
C LEU A 263 7.56 -11.37 -5.43
N THR A 264 7.21 -10.10 -5.30
CA THR A 264 5.82 -9.64 -5.24
C THR A 264 5.52 -8.78 -6.45
N LEU A 265 4.44 -9.08 -7.14
CA LEU A 265 3.95 -8.34 -8.30
C LEU A 265 2.54 -7.85 -7.99
N SER A 266 2.33 -6.55 -8.17
CA SER A 266 1.01 -5.95 -7.93
C SER A 266 0.69 -4.93 -9.02
N TRP A 267 -0.56 -4.87 -9.36
CA TRP A 267 -1.11 -3.82 -10.21
C TRP A 267 -2.40 -3.31 -9.61
N SER A 268 -2.66 -2.02 -9.70
CA SER A 268 -3.94 -1.48 -9.30
C SER A 268 -4.39 -0.35 -10.20
N MET A 269 -5.69 -0.16 -10.31
CA MET A 269 -6.26 0.97 -11.03
C MET A 269 -7.21 1.75 -10.13
N GLN A 270 -7.27 3.04 -10.38
CA GLN A 270 -8.27 3.90 -9.77
C GLN A 270 -9.65 3.52 -10.31
N ALA A 271 -10.45 2.86 -9.48
CA ALA A 271 -11.81 2.43 -9.81
C ALA A 271 -12.82 3.58 -9.65
N TRP A 272 -12.52 4.49 -8.74
CA TRP A 272 -13.31 5.68 -8.46
C TRP A 272 -12.45 6.76 -7.82
N GLY A 273 -12.79 8.03 -8.03
CA GLY A 273 -12.13 9.16 -7.39
C GLY A 273 -12.86 10.46 -7.63
N ARG A 274 -12.48 11.50 -6.88
CA ARG A 274 -13.03 12.84 -7.02
C ARG A 274 -12.03 13.87 -6.50
N SER A 275 -11.62 14.84 -7.32
CA SER A 275 -10.86 15.99 -6.87
C SER A 275 -11.78 17.14 -6.44
N ALA A 276 -11.29 18.02 -5.58
CA ALA A 276 -11.97 19.28 -5.29
C ALA A 276 -12.06 20.10 -6.57
N GLY A 277 -13.27 20.58 -6.89
CA GLY A 277 -13.51 21.44 -8.06
C GLY A 277 -13.62 20.73 -9.42
N SER A 278 -13.51 19.40 -9.52
CA SER A 278 -13.74 18.67 -10.77
C SER A 278 -14.95 17.74 -10.70
N GLY A 279 -15.64 17.58 -11.85
CA GLY A 279 -16.88 16.79 -11.97
C GLY A 279 -16.69 15.36 -12.46
N GLY A 280 -15.47 14.80 -12.47
CA GLY A 280 -15.18 13.47 -12.97
C GLY A 280 -15.46 12.35 -11.95
N ASN A 281 -15.44 11.10 -12.43
CA ASN A 281 -15.52 9.89 -11.60
C ASN A 281 -14.14 9.33 -11.22
N LEU A 282 -13.07 9.99 -11.64
CA LEU A 282 -11.68 9.73 -11.29
C LEU A 282 -11.02 11.03 -10.83
N ASP A 283 -10.15 10.94 -9.85
CA ASP A 283 -9.28 12.03 -9.42
C ASP A 283 -7.91 11.89 -10.10
N LEU A 284 -7.76 12.47 -11.29
CA LEU A 284 -6.49 12.47 -12.03
C LEU A 284 -5.67 13.75 -11.78
N VAL A 285 -6.13 14.61 -10.89
CA VAL A 285 -5.37 15.79 -10.40
C VAL A 285 -4.40 15.34 -9.32
N ASN A 286 -4.91 14.74 -8.26
CA ASN A 286 -4.10 14.33 -7.10
C ASN A 286 -3.47 12.94 -7.29
N PHE A 287 -4.14 12.04 -8.01
CA PHE A 287 -3.73 10.66 -8.19
C PHE A 287 -3.56 10.30 -9.67
N GLU A 288 -2.92 9.19 -9.95
CA GLU A 288 -2.82 8.57 -11.26
C GLU A 288 -3.90 7.48 -11.46
N ARG A 289 -4.09 7.07 -12.71
CA ARG A 289 -5.08 6.04 -13.04
C ARG A 289 -4.60 4.63 -12.73
N HIS A 290 -3.32 4.35 -12.92
CA HIS A 290 -2.75 3.01 -12.76
C HIS A 290 -1.47 3.07 -11.95
N GLN A 291 -1.29 2.07 -11.11
CA GLN A 291 -0.05 1.80 -10.39
C GLN A 291 0.36 0.34 -10.66
N ALA A 292 1.65 0.11 -10.85
CA ALA A 292 2.23 -1.23 -10.91
C ALA A 292 3.44 -1.29 -9.98
N ARG A 293 3.58 -2.36 -9.22
CA ARG A 293 4.70 -2.53 -8.29
C ARG A 293 5.32 -3.92 -8.43
N LEU A 294 6.63 -3.95 -8.45
CA LEU A 294 7.46 -5.13 -8.37
C LEU A 294 8.35 -4.97 -7.15
N VAL A 295 8.32 -5.93 -6.23
CA VAL A 295 9.20 -6.00 -5.06
C VAL A 295 9.99 -7.29 -5.13
N PHE A 296 11.31 -7.21 -5.02
CA PHE A 296 12.20 -8.35 -4.97
C PHE A 296 13.05 -8.24 -3.70
N GLY A 297 13.06 -9.29 -2.89
CA GLY A 297 13.80 -9.34 -1.65
C GLY A 297 14.69 -10.57 -1.54
N VAL A 298 15.83 -10.41 -0.83
CA VAL A 298 16.80 -11.47 -0.56
C VAL A 298 17.31 -11.37 0.88
N ASN A 299 17.10 -12.43 1.66
CA ASN A 299 17.63 -12.59 3.00
C ASN A 299 19.10 -13.06 2.95
N PHE A 300 19.98 -12.49 3.79
CA PHE A 300 21.43 -12.80 3.80
C PHE A 300 22.03 -12.93 5.20
#